data_49d8497d7bdef630de8a916b076af54f
#
_entry.id   49d8497d7bdef630de8a916b076af54f
#
_cell.length_a   1.000
_cell.length_b   1.000
_cell.length_c   1.000
_cell.angle_alpha   90.00
_cell.angle_beta   90.00
_cell.angle_gamma   90.00
#
_symmetry.space_group_name_H-M   'P 1'
#
loop_
_entity.id
_entity.type
_entity.pdbx_description
1 polymer ?
#
loop_
_entity_poly.entity_id
_entity_poly.type
_entity_poly.pdbx_seq_one_letter_code
_entity_poly.pdbx_strand_id
1 'polypeptide(L)'
;MWLAPEIPSEGWTNMVSEAGHNGHECGRVRRVPVYGFLILGGTHPVLVDTGYRDNAIMESLGMRGLQFHENMIENQLARHGLKLSDIRYICHTHLHIDHAGKDDKFPMNTTVVLNRREMEFSVSGIMYPQYPKPDIMHLVERIYEPEAIRFLDLEITGAEEIIPGVWCEAAGAHTEGSMNVIVETAEGLACICGDVIYDFNDQIVNHVYTNNHMEPRVTGNHAGSKRGEKAAIKKLLNNYKFLLPIHDRPAKIENQQVVGRLNMTVPGPMTETLPERHWFAA
;
A
#
# COMPACT_ATOMS: atom_id res chain seq x y z
N MET A 1 3.59 4.83 -12.07
CA MET A 1 2.67 4.69 -10.94
C MET A 1 1.35 4.17 -11.46
N TRP A 2 0.90 3.08 -10.92
CA TRP A 2 -0.35 2.42 -11.30
C TRP A 2 -1.40 2.71 -10.23
N LEU A 3 -2.64 2.99 -10.67
CA LEU A 3 -3.76 3.28 -9.80
C LEU A 3 -4.76 2.13 -9.82
N ALA A 4 -4.97 1.49 -8.70
CA ALA A 4 -6.14 0.67 -8.50
C ALA A 4 -7.36 1.57 -8.23
N PRO A 5 -8.58 1.09 -8.48
CA PRO A 5 -9.78 1.87 -8.28
C PRO A 5 -10.02 2.19 -6.81
N GLU A 6 -10.78 3.25 -6.60
CA GLU A 6 -11.26 3.64 -5.27
C GLU A 6 -12.20 2.58 -4.69
N ILE A 7 -12.08 2.34 -3.41
CA ILE A 7 -12.96 1.46 -2.66
C ILE A 7 -13.91 2.33 -1.83
N PRO A 8 -15.21 2.38 -2.11
CA PRO A 8 -16.18 2.87 -1.14
C PRO A 8 -16.33 1.80 -0.04
N SER A 9 -16.11 2.14 1.20
CA SER A 9 -16.26 1.20 2.29
C SER A 9 -17.18 1.75 3.36
N GLU A 10 -18.36 1.20 3.51
CA GLU A 10 -19.23 1.50 4.64
C GLU A 10 -18.65 0.95 5.94
N GLY A 11 -18.08 -0.25 5.91
CA GLY A 11 -17.41 -0.88 7.05
C GLY A 11 -16.16 -0.14 7.50
N TRP A 12 -15.37 0.36 6.58
CA TRP A 12 -14.20 1.19 6.86
C TRP A 12 -14.55 2.52 7.52
N THR A 13 -15.61 3.17 7.04
CA THR A 13 -16.07 4.43 7.62
C THR A 13 -16.48 4.24 9.07
N ASN A 14 -17.14 3.14 9.39
CA ASN A 14 -17.51 2.81 10.75
C ASN A 14 -16.30 2.48 11.62
N MET A 15 -15.34 1.70 11.13
CA MET A 15 -14.11 1.41 11.86
C MET A 15 -13.26 2.65 12.09
N VAL A 16 -13.12 3.51 11.09
CA VAL A 16 -12.34 4.75 11.21
C VAL A 16 -13.07 5.76 12.09
N SER A 17 -14.39 5.83 12.07
CA SER A 17 -15.16 6.70 12.96
C SER A 17 -15.12 6.22 14.42
N GLU A 18 -15.18 4.93 14.66
CA GLU A 18 -15.03 4.34 15.99
C GLU A 18 -13.60 4.48 16.53
N ALA A 19 -12.59 4.45 15.67
CA ALA A 19 -11.18 4.63 16.06
C ALA A 19 -10.81 6.06 16.46
N GLY A 20 -11.75 7.01 16.52
CA GLY A 20 -11.53 8.35 17.01
C GLY A 20 -11.65 9.48 16.00
N HIS A 21 -12.28 9.26 14.88
CA HIS A 21 -12.85 10.34 14.10
C HIS A 21 -14.10 10.82 14.83
N ASN A 22 -14.16 12.10 15.09
CA ASN A 22 -15.19 12.79 15.86
C ASN A 22 -16.60 12.58 15.32
N GLY A 23 -17.16 11.40 15.31
CA GLY A 23 -18.58 11.13 15.06
C GLY A 23 -19.26 11.81 13.86
N HIS A 24 -18.57 12.76 13.22
CA HIS A 24 -19.11 13.57 12.13
C HIS A 24 -19.22 12.84 10.79
N GLU A 25 -18.57 11.67 10.66
CA GLU A 25 -18.60 10.87 9.44
C GLU A 25 -19.33 9.53 9.62
N CYS A 26 -19.93 9.29 10.76
CA CYS A 26 -20.70 8.07 11.02
C CYS A 26 -21.83 7.95 9.98
N GLY A 27 -21.83 6.86 9.22
CA GLY A 27 -22.80 6.60 8.16
C GLY A 27 -22.49 7.23 6.79
N ARG A 28 -21.32 7.84 6.61
CA ARG A 28 -20.88 8.31 5.29
C ARG A 28 -19.94 7.28 4.64
N VAL A 29 -20.20 6.97 3.38
CA VAL A 29 -19.29 6.17 2.56
C VAL A 29 -18.05 7.01 2.26
N ARG A 30 -16.86 6.50 2.63
CA ARG A 30 -15.58 7.10 2.25
C ARG A 30 -14.98 6.29 1.11
N ARG A 31 -14.61 6.96 0.04
CA ARG A 31 -13.83 6.34 -1.03
C ARG A 31 -12.35 6.37 -0.65
N VAL A 32 -11.72 5.20 -0.75
CA VAL A 32 -10.31 5.02 -0.44
C VAL A 32 -9.64 4.49 -1.71
N PRO A 33 -8.62 5.17 -2.25
CA PRO A 33 -7.87 4.66 -3.38
C PRO A 33 -7.06 3.43 -2.98
N VAL A 34 -6.85 2.53 -3.93
CA VAL A 34 -5.91 1.42 -3.81
C VAL A 34 -4.89 1.55 -4.92
N TYR A 35 -3.67 1.93 -4.60
CA TYR A 35 -2.59 2.13 -5.56
C TYR A 35 -1.68 0.91 -5.63
N GLY A 36 -1.28 0.53 -6.85
CA GLY A 36 -0.06 -0.21 -7.09
C GLY A 36 0.98 0.75 -7.69
N PHE A 37 2.25 0.47 -7.51
CA PHE A 37 3.32 1.31 -8.03
C PHE A 37 4.21 0.53 -8.99
N LEU A 38 4.38 1.05 -10.20
CA LEU A 38 5.29 0.50 -11.19
C LEU A 38 6.59 1.30 -11.17
N ILE A 39 7.69 0.62 -10.85
CA ILE A 39 9.03 1.19 -10.85
C ILE A 39 9.68 0.89 -12.19
N LEU A 40 10.09 1.94 -12.89
CA LEU A 40 10.77 1.88 -14.20
C LEU A 40 12.13 2.56 -14.13
N GLY A 41 13.00 2.22 -15.07
CA GLY A 41 14.35 2.82 -15.18
C GLY A 41 15.46 2.02 -14.49
N GLY A 42 15.11 0.96 -13.77
CA GLY A 42 16.06 -0.01 -13.25
C GLY A 42 16.37 -1.13 -14.26
N THR A 43 17.08 -2.17 -13.81
CA THR A 43 17.44 -3.33 -14.64
C THR A 43 16.22 -4.14 -15.11
N HIS A 44 15.16 -4.11 -14.31
CA HIS A 44 13.89 -4.76 -14.59
C HIS A 44 12.72 -3.90 -14.10
N PRO A 45 11.53 -3.97 -14.72
CA PRO A 45 10.32 -3.43 -14.14
C PRO A 45 9.99 -4.14 -12.82
N VAL A 46 9.71 -3.37 -11.78
CA VAL A 46 9.26 -3.87 -10.48
C VAL A 46 7.87 -3.32 -10.20
N LEU A 47 6.95 -4.19 -9.84
CA LEU A 47 5.63 -3.80 -9.38
C LEU A 47 5.57 -3.87 -7.86
N VAL A 48 4.91 -2.91 -7.23
CA VAL A 48 4.67 -2.92 -5.79
C VAL A 48 3.17 -2.95 -5.57
N ASP A 49 2.71 -4.01 -4.94
CA ASP A 49 1.32 -4.41 -4.74
C ASP A 49 0.51 -4.58 -6.04
N THR A 50 -0.49 -5.44 -6.01
CA THR A 50 -1.27 -5.83 -7.20
C THR A 50 -2.76 -5.45 -7.10
N GLY A 51 -3.18 -4.87 -5.97
CA GLY A 51 -4.57 -4.53 -5.72
C GLY A 51 -5.42 -5.74 -5.29
N TYR A 52 -6.71 -5.54 -5.10
CA TYR A 52 -7.62 -6.61 -4.73
C TYR A 52 -8.07 -7.45 -5.94
N ARG A 53 -8.42 -8.71 -5.69
CA ARG A 53 -8.78 -9.71 -6.69
C ARG A 53 -9.96 -9.27 -7.56
N ASP A 54 -11.10 -9.02 -6.94
CA ASP A 54 -12.33 -8.60 -7.58
C ASP A 54 -13.27 -7.90 -6.58
N ASN A 55 -14.39 -7.39 -7.09
CA ASN A 55 -15.36 -6.69 -6.25
C ASN A 55 -16.02 -7.60 -5.22
N ALA A 56 -16.25 -8.88 -5.54
CA ALA A 56 -16.93 -9.80 -4.64
C ALA A 56 -16.08 -10.09 -3.38
N ILE A 57 -14.75 -10.14 -3.52
CA ILE A 57 -13.88 -10.37 -2.37
C ILE A 57 -13.92 -9.18 -1.40
N MET A 58 -14.03 -7.97 -1.92
CA MET A 58 -14.18 -6.77 -1.09
C MET A 58 -15.54 -6.74 -0.37
N GLU A 59 -16.61 -7.16 -1.05
CA GLU A 59 -17.94 -7.26 -0.46
C GLU A 59 -18.00 -8.24 0.70
N SER A 60 -17.17 -9.27 0.70
CA SER A 60 -17.07 -10.24 1.81
C SER A 60 -16.61 -9.61 3.13
N LEU A 61 -15.98 -8.43 3.08
CA LEU A 61 -15.57 -7.64 4.25
C LEU A 61 -16.48 -6.41 4.48
N GLY A 62 -17.63 -6.34 3.82
CA GLY A 62 -18.52 -5.19 3.90
C GLY A 62 -18.01 -3.95 3.18
N MET A 63 -17.02 -4.10 2.31
CA MET A 63 -16.51 -3.05 1.45
C MET A 63 -17.08 -3.19 0.04
N ARG A 64 -17.19 -2.09 -0.68
CA ARG A 64 -17.60 -2.11 -2.08
C ARG A 64 -16.40 -1.83 -2.97
N GLY A 65 -15.99 -2.81 -3.75
CA GLY A 65 -14.96 -2.64 -4.76
C GLY A 65 -15.48 -1.90 -5.99
N LEU A 66 -14.66 -1.01 -6.56
CA LEU A 66 -14.91 -0.33 -7.83
C LEU A 66 -13.73 -0.60 -8.76
N GLN A 67 -13.86 -1.62 -9.61
CA GLN A 67 -12.89 -1.91 -10.66
C GLN A 67 -13.51 -1.64 -12.02
N PHE A 68 -12.93 -0.72 -12.76
CA PHE A 68 -13.28 -0.43 -14.14
C PHE A 68 -12.26 -1.08 -15.08
N HIS A 69 -12.63 -1.23 -16.35
CA HIS A 69 -11.75 -1.81 -17.37
C HIS A 69 -10.37 -1.12 -17.40
N GLU A 70 -10.36 0.21 -17.33
CA GLU A 70 -9.15 1.02 -17.38
C GLU A 70 -8.23 0.81 -16.17
N ASN A 71 -8.78 0.33 -15.06
CA ASN A 71 -8.05 0.07 -13.83
C ASN A 71 -7.50 -1.36 -13.73
N MET A 72 -7.87 -2.23 -14.67
CA MET A 72 -7.30 -3.57 -14.71
C MET A 72 -5.79 -3.50 -14.91
N ILE A 73 -5.06 -4.33 -14.16
CA ILE A 73 -3.59 -4.28 -14.12
C ILE A 73 -2.96 -4.45 -15.50
N GLU A 74 -3.56 -5.29 -16.34
CA GLU A 74 -3.12 -5.52 -17.71
C GLU A 74 -3.19 -4.25 -18.56
N ASN A 75 -4.27 -3.48 -18.40
CA ASN A 75 -4.50 -2.24 -19.13
C ASN A 75 -3.62 -1.10 -18.62
N GLN A 76 -3.34 -1.08 -17.32
CA GLN A 76 -2.41 -0.11 -16.75
C GLN A 76 -0.98 -0.37 -17.23
N LEU A 77 -0.52 -1.62 -17.22
CA LEU A 77 0.79 -1.98 -17.74
C LEU A 77 0.92 -1.68 -19.24
N ALA A 78 -0.14 -1.97 -20.03
CA ALA A 78 -0.16 -1.70 -21.46
C ALA A 78 0.05 -0.21 -21.80
N ARG A 79 -0.35 0.73 -20.95
CA ARG A 79 -0.08 2.18 -21.11
C ARG A 79 1.41 2.51 -21.09
N HIS A 80 2.21 1.65 -20.46
CA HIS A 80 3.67 1.75 -20.41
C HIS A 80 4.35 0.81 -21.42
N GLY A 81 3.59 0.19 -22.33
CA GLY A 81 4.10 -0.76 -23.32
C GLY A 81 4.52 -2.11 -22.72
N LEU A 82 4.04 -2.43 -21.52
CA LEU A 82 4.38 -3.65 -20.80
C LEU A 82 3.21 -4.64 -20.77
N LYS A 83 3.56 -5.92 -20.68
CA LYS A 83 2.65 -7.03 -20.42
C LYS A 83 2.92 -7.58 -19.02
N LEU A 84 2.02 -8.41 -18.51
CA LEU A 84 2.22 -9.11 -17.24
C LEU A 84 3.53 -9.92 -17.21
N SER A 85 3.89 -10.55 -18.34
CA SER A 85 5.12 -11.33 -18.48
C SER A 85 6.41 -10.52 -18.45
N ASP A 86 6.34 -9.19 -18.59
CA ASP A 86 7.51 -8.31 -18.59
C ASP A 86 7.87 -7.89 -17.16
N ILE A 87 6.97 -8.13 -16.20
CA ILE A 87 7.22 -7.85 -14.78
C ILE A 87 8.08 -8.97 -14.19
N ARG A 88 9.30 -8.62 -13.79
CA ARG A 88 10.23 -9.59 -13.21
C ARG A 88 10.03 -9.77 -11.71
N TYR A 89 9.68 -8.71 -11.00
CA TYR A 89 9.49 -8.72 -9.54
C TYR A 89 8.18 -8.03 -9.17
N ILE A 90 7.47 -8.66 -8.21
CA ILE A 90 6.35 -8.05 -7.49
C ILE A 90 6.78 -8.00 -6.03
N CYS A 91 6.86 -6.80 -5.44
CA CYS A 91 7.13 -6.62 -4.02
C CYS A 91 5.82 -6.33 -3.30
N HIS A 92 5.44 -7.13 -2.29
CA HIS A 92 4.27 -6.84 -1.48
C HIS A 92 4.65 -6.09 -0.23
N THR A 93 4.04 -4.91 -0.03
CA THR A 93 4.18 -4.19 1.22
C THR A 93 3.65 -5.03 2.37
N HIS A 94 2.55 -5.72 2.15
CA HIS A 94 1.96 -6.76 3.00
C HIS A 94 0.89 -7.53 2.19
N LEU A 95 0.21 -8.50 2.81
CA LEU A 95 -0.65 -9.45 2.10
C LEU A 95 -2.16 -9.27 2.36
N HIS A 96 -2.61 -8.10 2.81
CA HIS A 96 -4.04 -7.87 2.95
C HIS A 96 -4.78 -7.95 1.62
N ILE A 97 -6.08 -8.09 1.70
CA ILE A 97 -7.04 -8.35 0.63
C ILE A 97 -6.88 -7.44 -0.60
N ASP A 98 -6.41 -6.23 -0.41
CA ASP A 98 -6.28 -5.21 -1.45
C ASP A 98 -4.84 -4.94 -1.91
N HIS A 99 -3.89 -5.77 -1.50
CA HIS A 99 -2.48 -5.68 -1.87
C HIS A 99 -2.00 -6.83 -2.76
N ALA A 100 -2.40 -8.08 -2.47
CA ALA A 100 -1.87 -9.28 -3.14
C ALA A 100 -2.91 -10.04 -3.97
N GLY A 101 -3.99 -9.40 -4.36
CA GLY A 101 -5.15 -10.09 -4.93
C GLY A 101 -5.02 -10.50 -6.41
N LYS A 102 -3.96 -10.11 -7.12
CA LYS A 102 -3.82 -10.39 -8.57
C LYS A 102 -2.54 -11.11 -8.96
N ASP A 103 -1.85 -11.71 -8.02
CA ASP A 103 -0.59 -12.42 -8.29
C ASP A 103 -0.74 -13.61 -9.23
N ASP A 104 -1.91 -14.24 -9.22
CA ASP A 104 -2.27 -15.35 -10.10
C ASP A 104 -2.38 -14.98 -11.59
N LYS A 105 -2.43 -13.68 -11.91
CA LYS A 105 -2.37 -13.21 -13.29
C LYS A 105 -0.95 -13.20 -13.85
N PHE A 106 0.05 -13.20 -12.99
CA PHE A 106 1.45 -13.16 -13.40
C PHE A 106 2.02 -14.57 -13.53
N PRO A 107 2.87 -14.81 -14.56
CA PRO A 107 3.48 -16.12 -14.75
C PRO A 107 4.41 -16.47 -13.58
N MET A 108 4.68 -17.76 -13.39
CA MET A 108 5.52 -18.26 -12.29
C MET A 108 6.99 -17.80 -12.38
N ASN A 109 7.46 -17.34 -13.53
CA ASN A 109 8.78 -16.71 -13.66
C ASN A 109 8.83 -15.23 -13.21
N THR A 110 7.71 -14.65 -12.86
CA THR A 110 7.66 -13.42 -12.06
C THR A 110 7.90 -13.77 -10.61
N THR A 111 8.94 -13.22 -10.00
CA THR A 111 9.26 -13.48 -8.59
C THR A 111 8.44 -12.57 -7.68
N VAL A 112 7.58 -13.15 -6.86
CA VAL A 112 6.93 -12.43 -5.76
C VAL A 112 7.92 -12.30 -4.61
N VAL A 113 8.11 -11.09 -4.12
CA VAL A 113 9.02 -10.75 -3.02
C VAL A 113 8.21 -10.26 -1.84
N LEU A 114 8.38 -10.89 -0.70
CA LEU A 114 7.71 -10.49 0.53
C LEU A 114 8.55 -10.84 1.76
N ASN A 115 8.29 -10.14 2.85
CA ASN A 115 8.90 -10.48 4.13
C ASN A 115 8.34 -11.82 4.63
N ARG A 116 9.20 -12.74 5.07
CA ARG A 116 8.81 -14.06 5.58
C ARG A 116 7.79 -13.93 6.72
N ARG A 117 8.00 -12.98 7.61
CA ARG A 117 7.11 -12.74 8.74
C ARG A 117 5.69 -12.37 8.31
N GLU A 118 5.53 -11.74 7.14
CA GLU A 118 4.20 -11.46 6.60
C GLU A 118 3.48 -12.74 6.16
N MET A 119 4.20 -13.66 5.51
CA MET A 119 3.62 -14.96 5.18
C MET A 119 3.23 -15.76 6.43
N GLU A 120 4.08 -15.77 7.45
CA GLU A 120 3.78 -16.41 8.74
C GLU A 120 2.54 -15.78 9.39
N PHE A 121 2.44 -14.45 9.40
CA PHE A 121 1.32 -13.74 9.99
C PHE A 121 0.02 -14.00 9.21
N SER A 122 0.07 -14.05 7.89
CA SER A 122 -1.08 -14.27 7.01
C SER A 122 -1.79 -15.59 7.25
N VAL A 123 -1.05 -16.62 7.70
CA VAL A 123 -1.59 -17.96 8.00
C VAL A 123 -1.80 -18.20 9.50
N SER A 124 -1.55 -17.20 10.34
CA SER A 124 -1.70 -17.31 11.79
C SER A 124 -3.15 -17.42 12.27
N GLY A 125 -4.10 -17.02 11.43
CA GLY A 125 -5.52 -16.95 11.74
C GLY A 125 -5.94 -15.72 12.55
N ILE A 126 -5.00 -14.85 12.96
CA ILE A 126 -5.28 -13.66 13.79
C ILE A 126 -6.17 -12.67 13.03
N MET A 127 -5.93 -12.49 11.74
CA MET A 127 -6.67 -11.56 10.89
C MET A 127 -7.17 -12.23 9.61
N TYR A 128 -7.63 -13.47 9.73
CA TYR A 128 -7.97 -14.31 8.58
C TYR A 128 -8.88 -13.64 7.52
N PRO A 129 -9.85 -12.78 7.84
CA PRO A 129 -10.66 -12.15 6.81
C PRO A 129 -9.90 -11.19 5.90
N GLN A 130 -8.77 -10.64 6.39
CA GLN A 130 -7.92 -9.73 5.61
C GLN A 130 -6.98 -10.47 4.66
N TYR A 131 -6.83 -11.80 4.83
CA TYR A 131 -5.97 -12.68 4.04
C TYR A 131 -6.81 -13.69 3.26
N PRO A 132 -7.33 -13.33 2.07
CA PRO A 132 -8.21 -14.22 1.34
C PRO A 132 -7.55 -15.53 0.96
N LYS A 133 -8.25 -16.64 1.18
CA LYS A 133 -7.74 -17.96 0.89
C LYS A 133 -7.17 -18.11 -0.52
N PRO A 134 -7.83 -17.66 -1.62
CA PRO A 134 -7.29 -17.87 -2.95
C PRO A 134 -5.94 -17.14 -3.15
N ASP A 135 -5.74 -15.97 -2.53
CA ASP A 135 -4.52 -15.19 -2.67
C ASP A 135 -3.36 -15.87 -1.92
N ILE A 136 -3.60 -16.27 -0.68
CA ILE A 136 -2.59 -16.97 0.13
C ILE A 136 -2.24 -18.35 -0.46
N MET A 137 -3.23 -19.10 -0.93
CA MET A 137 -2.98 -20.41 -1.54
C MET A 137 -2.14 -20.30 -2.81
N HIS A 138 -2.34 -19.25 -3.62
CA HIS A 138 -1.50 -19.00 -4.78
C HIS A 138 -0.03 -18.74 -4.39
N LEU A 139 0.20 -18.00 -3.31
CA LEU A 139 1.56 -17.79 -2.79
C LEU A 139 2.19 -19.11 -2.28
N VAL A 140 1.39 -19.98 -1.68
CA VAL A 140 1.84 -21.32 -1.29
C VAL A 140 2.24 -22.12 -2.53
N GLU A 141 1.47 -22.09 -3.62
CA GLU A 141 1.82 -22.76 -4.89
C GLU A 141 3.16 -22.24 -5.43
N ARG A 142 3.42 -20.93 -5.35
CA ARG A 142 4.69 -20.33 -5.78
C ARG A 142 5.92 -20.82 -5.00
N ILE A 143 5.75 -21.29 -3.75
CA ILE A 143 6.86 -21.86 -2.96
C ILE A 143 7.45 -23.12 -3.63
N TYR A 144 6.64 -23.86 -4.38
CA TYR A 144 7.05 -25.08 -5.03
C TYR A 144 7.58 -24.89 -6.46
N GLU A 145 7.53 -23.65 -6.98
CA GLU A 145 8.02 -23.31 -8.29
C GLU A 145 9.36 -22.57 -8.21
N PRO A 146 10.37 -22.95 -9.00
CA PRO A 146 11.68 -22.32 -8.96
C PRO A 146 11.59 -20.81 -9.22
N GLU A 147 12.23 -20.01 -8.37
CA GLU A 147 12.31 -18.54 -8.46
C GLU A 147 10.97 -17.79 -8.43
N ALA A 148 9.82 -18.46 -8.23
CA ALA A 148 8.52 -17.81 -8.25
C ALA A 148 8.22 -16.98 -7.00
N ILE A 149 8.94 -17.24 -5.90
CA ILE A 149 8.84 -16.46 -4.65
C ILE A 149 10.21 -16.27 -4.02
N ARG A 150 10.44 -15.07 -3.42
CA ARG A 150 11.59 -14.76 -2.61
C ARG A 150 11.15 -14.24 -1.26
N PHE A 151 11.52 -14.95 -0.20
CA PHE A 151 11.32 -14.48 1.17
C PHE A 151 12.51 -13.63 1.62
N LEU A 152 12.19 -12.48 2.20
CA LEU A 152 13.15 -11.62 2.89
C LEU A 152 13.04 -11.87 4.40
N ASP A 153 14.13 -11.70 5.12
CA ASP A 153 14.21 -11.86 6.57
C ASP A 153 14.57 -10.52 7.23
N LEU A 154 13.81 -9.47 6.92
CA LEU A 154 14.14 -8.05 7.14
C LEU A 154 14.36 -7.68 8.61
N GLU A 155 13.78 -8.42 9.55
CA GLU A 155 14.01 -8.24 10.99
C GLU A 155 15.40 -8.72 11.43
N ILE A 156 16.04 -9.55 10.59
CA ILE A 156 17.37 -10.15 10.87
C ILE A 156 18.44 -9.48 10.01
N THR A 157 18.18 -9.38 8.71
CA THR A 157 19.16 -8.89 7.74
C THR A 157 19.20 -7.37 7.63
N GLY A 158 18.14 -6.69 8.09
CA GLY A 158 17.92 -5.29 7.77
C GLY A 158 17.40 -5.12 6.33
N ALA A 159 17.76 -4.01 5.69
CA ALA A 159 17.32 -3.77 4.31
C ALA A 159 17.99 -4.72 3.32
N GLU A 160 17.20 -5.25 2.37
CA GLU A 160 17.66 -6.14 1.30
C GLU A 160 17.40 -5.54 -0.08
N GLU A 161 18.40 -5.55 -0.95
CA GLU A 161 18.27 -5.08 -2.33
C GLU A 161 17.58 -6.10 -3.22
N ILE A 162 16.64 -5.63 -4.03
CA ILE A 162 15.90 -6.43 -4.99
C ILE A 162 16.53 -6.30 -6.38
N ILE A 163 16.73 -5.08 -6.82
CA ILE A 163 17.53 -4.69 -7.99
C ILE A 163 18.30 -3.42 -7.63
N PRO A 164 19.38 -3.08 -8.34
CA PRO A 164 20.12 -1.85 -8.06
C PRO A 164 19.20 -0.63 -7.99
N GLY A 165 19.24 0.06 -6.84
CA GLY A 165 18.41 1.23 -6.56
C GLY A 165 16.99 0.93 -6.05
N VAL A 166 16.64 -0.34 -5.84
CA VAL A 166 15.36 -0.74 -5.22
C VAL A 166 15.62 -1.77 -4.13
N TRP A 167 15.24 -1.48 -2.89
CA TRP A 167 15.39 -2.39 -1.76
C TRP A 167 14.18 -2.36 -0.83
N CYS A 168 14.06 -3.35 0.01
CA CYS A 168 13.00 -3.48 0.99
C CYS A 168 13.56 -3.38 2.40
N GLU A 169 12.80 -2.80 3.32
CA GLU A 169 13.09 -2.77 4.76
C GLU A 169 11.83 -3.06 5.57
N ALA A 170 11.97 -3.57 6.78
CA ALA A 170 10.84 -3.78 7.69
C ALA A 170 10.16 -2.45 8.01
N ALA A 171 8.84 -2.39 7.83
CA ALA A 171 8.05 -1.18 8.08
C ALA A 171 7.87 -0.92 9.59
N GLY A 172 7.70 -1.98 10.38
CA GLY A 172 7.53 -1.91 11.84
C GLY A 172 6.15 -1.42 12.29
N ALA A 173 5.16 -1.44 11.39
CA ALA A 173 3.78 -1.05 11.67
C ALA A 173 2.81 -1.78 10.75
N HIS A 174 1.52 -1.67 11.00
CA HIS A 174 0.38 -2.21 10.28
C HIS A 174 0.23 -3.72 10.46
N THR A 175 1.02 -4.58 9.81
CA THR A 175 1.09 -6.01 10.09
C THR A 175 2.46 -6.36 10.66
N GLU A 176 2.59 -7.58 11.20
CA GLU A 176 3.87 -8.02 11.79
C GLU A 176 4.99 -8.12 10.76
N GLY A 177 4.66 -8.37 9.51
CA GLY A 177 5.62 -8.56 8.44
C GLY A 177 5.60 -7.48 7.36
N SER A 178 4.87 -6.37 7.56
CA SER A 178 4.84 -5.26 6.61
C SER A 178 6.23 -4.74 6.28
N MET A 179 6.46 -4.43 5.02
CA MET A 179 7.71 -3.84 4.54
C MET A 179 7.48 -2.58 3.73
N ASN A 180 8.46 -1.70 3.76
CA ASN A 180 8.58 -0.56 2.87
C ASN A 180 9.40 -0.94 1.64
N VAL A 181 9.04 -0.43 0.47
CA VAL A 181 9.86 -0.54 -0.73
C VAL A 181 10.50 0.82 -1.02
N ILE A 182 11.82 0.85 -1.00
CA ILE A 182 12.61 2.06 -1.15
C ILE A 182 13.11 2.15 -2.59
N VAL A 183 13.00 3.32 -3.18
CA VAL A 183 13.42 3.58 -4.56
C VAL A 183 14.35 4.78 -4.60
N GLU A 184 15.53 4.58 -5.14
CA GLU A 184 16.44 5.67 -5.46
C GLU A 184 15.96 6.38 -6.73
N THR A 185 15.75 7.68 -6.63
CA THR A 185 15.33 8.50 -7.76
C THR A 185 16.31 9.66 -7.98
N ALA A 186 16.27 10.27 -9.17
CA ALA A 186 17.09 11.44 -9.47
C ALA A 186 16.83 12.62 -8.51
N GLU A 187 15.66 12.65 -7.86
CA GLU A 187 15.26 13.71 -6.94
C GLU A 187 15.50 13.35 -5.46
N GLY A 188 15.85 12.12 -5.14
CA GLY A 188 16.09 11.61 -3.78
C GLY A 188 15.32 10.31 -3.51
N LEU A 189 15.37 9.84 -2.26
CA LEU A 189 14.75 8.58 -1.88
C LEU A 189 13.23 8.70 -1.83
N ALA A 190 12.57 7.78 -2.51
CA ALA A 190 11.14 7.55 -2.42
C ALA A 190 10.86 6.27 -1.63
N CYS A 191 9.81 6.28 -0.81
CA CYS A 191 9.40 5.12 -0.04
C CYS A 191 7.93 4.80 -0.33
N ILE A 192 7.68 3.62 -0.88
CA ILE A 192 6.34 3.04 -0.97
C ILE A 192 6.09 2.36 0.37
N CYS A 193 5.26 2.98 1.20
CA CYS A 193 5.15 2.66 2.62
C CYS A 193 3.91 1.84 2.99
N GLY A 194 3.23 1.27 1.99
CA GLY A 194 2.03 0.47 2.24
C GLY A 194 1.02 1.23 3.09
N ASP A 195 0.55 0.56 4.11
CA ASP A 195 -0.49 1.03 5.02
C ASP A 195 0.03 1.60 6.35
N VAL A 196 1.32 1.89 6.44
CA VAL A 196 1.87 2.66 7.55
C VAL A 196 1.21 4.06 7.60
N ILE A 197 0.91 4.60 6.43
CA ILE A 197 0.15 5.84 6.27
C ILE A 197 -1.08 5.57 5.43
N TYR A 198 -2.27 5.80 6.01
CA TYR A 198 -3.56 5.74 5.30
C TYR A 198 -4.01 7.09 4.77
N ASP A 199 -3.76 8.14 5.53
CA ASP A 199 -4.21 9.48 5.22
C ASP A 199 -3.26 10.49 5.86
N PHE A 200 -2.53 11.22 5.04
CA PHE A 200 -1.57 12.22 5.53
C PHE A 200 -2.24 13.33 6.33
N ASN A 201 -3.44 13.73 5.91
CA ASN A 201 -4.13 14.81 6.60
C ASN A 201 -4.49 14.42 8.03
N ASP A 202 -5.05 13.21 8.18
CA ASP A 202 -5.50 12.74 9.49
C ASP A 202 -4.34 12.34 10.40
N GLN A 203 -3.28 11.75 9.85
CA GLN A 203 -2.19 11.21 10.65
C GLN A 203 -1.06 12.21 10.92
N ILE A 204 -0.83 13.18 10.03
CA ILE A 204 0.36 14.02 10.05
C ILE A 204 0.02 15.51 10.00
N VAL A 205 -0.82 15.94 9.05
CA VAL A 205 -1.03 17.38 8.77
C VAL A 205 -2.03 18.01 9.75
N ASN A 206 -3.09 17.30 10.11
CA ASN A 206 -4.15 17.86 10.95
C ASN A 206 -3.78 17.81 12.42
N HIS A 207 -3.26 18.91 12.93
CA HIS A 207 -2.81 19.03 14.31
C HIS A 207 -3.91 18.88 15.38
N VAL A 208 -5.19 18.98 14.99
CA VAL A 208 -6.31 18.72 15.93
C VAL A 208 -6.31 17.26 16.39
N TYR A 209 -5.83 16.36 15.54
CA TYR A 209 -5.78 14.92 15.82
C TYR A 209 -4.41 14.44 16.34
N THR A 210 -3.41 15.31 16.39
CA THR A 210 -2.12 15.00 16.99
C THR A 210 -2.06 15.53 18.42
N ASN A 211 -1.50 14.75 19.35
CA ASN A 211 -1.56 15.05 20.78
C ASN A 211 -0.84 16.36 21.17
N ASN A 212 0.14 16.79 20.40
CA ASN A 212 0.97 17.96 20.73
C ASN A 212 1.59 18.63 19.51
N HIS A 213 0.97 18.48 18.34
CA HIS A 213 1.43 19.04 17.07
C HIS A 213 2.78 18.49 16.57
N MET A 214 3.45 17.63 17.32
CA MET A 214 4.75 17.05 17.00
C MET A 214 4.69 15.54 16.85
N GLU A 215 3.56 14.92 17.20
CA GLU A 215 3.39 13.49 17.18
C GLU A 215 2.35 13.08 16.13
N PRO A 216 2.66 12.13 15.23
CA PRO A 216 1.69 11.62 14.29
C PRO A 216 0.57 10.89 15.02
N ARG A 217 -0.62 10.93 14.43
CA ARG A 217 -1.73 10.12 14.88
C ARG A 217 -1.53 8.68 14.40
N VAL A 218 -1.92 7.74 15.23
CA VAL A 218 -1.92 6.31 14.89
C VAL A 218 -3.32 5.87 14.46
N THR A 219 -3.38 4.92 13.54
CA THR A 219 -4.64 4.31 13.09
C THR A 219 -5.16 3.28 14.07
N GLY A 220 -4.28 2.74 14.93
CA GLY A 220 -4.61 1.68 15.87
C GLY A 220 -4.59 0.31 15.23
N ASN A 221 -3.92 0.16 14.11
CA ASN A 221 -3.84 -1.09 13.34
C ASN A 221 -2.97 -2.15 13.99
N HIS A 222 -3.40 -3.15 13.94
CA HIS A 222 -3.53 -4.61 13.90
C HIS A 222 -2.40 -5.41 14.54
N ALA A 223 -1.14 -5.14 14.33
CA ALA A 223 -0.07 -6.01 14.83
C ALA A 223 0.99 -5.25 15.63
N GLY A 224 0.91 -3.95 15.69
CA GLY A 224 1.90 -3.13 16.35
C GLY A 224 1.38 -2.46 17.62
N SER A 225 2.30 -2.03 18.46
CA SER A 225 1.96 -1.08 19.51
C SER A 225 1.75 0.31 18.90
N LYS A 226 0.89 1.14 19.52
CA LYS A 226 0.74 2.56 19.16
C LYS A 226 2.08 3.30 19.12
N ARG A 227 3.01 2.92 19.98
CA ARG A 227 4.37 3.47 19.99
C ARG A 227 5.17 3.04 18.78
N GLY A 228 5.05 1.77 18.37
CA GLY A 228 5.71 1.24 17.17
C GLY A 228 5.20 1.94 15.91
N GLU A 229 3.88 2.10 15.76
CA GLU A 229 3.27 2.80 14.64
C GLU A 229 3.75 4.26 14.55
N LYS A 230 3.78 4.99 15.67
CA LYS A 230 4.34 6.35 15.72
C LYS A 230 5.81 6.39 15.32
N ALA A 231 6.60 5.42 15.77
CA ALA A 231 8.02 5.35 15.44
C ALA A 231 8.22 5.07 13.95
N ALA A 232 7.41 4.19 13.36
CA ALA A 232 7.44 3.89 11.94
C ALA A 232 7.12 5.15 11.11
N ILE A 233 6.05 5.87 11.41
CA ILE A 233 5.70 7.11 10.71
C ILE A 233 6.82 8.15 10.83
N LYS A 234 7.39 8.34 12.04
CA LYS A 234 8.51 9.26 12.25
C LYS A 234 9.76 8.85 11.44
N LYS A 235 10.04 7.54 11.36
CA LYS A 235 11.12 7.02 10.53
C LYS A 235 10.92 7.39 9.06
N LEU A 236 9.70 7.25 8.55
CA LEU A 236 9.36 7.63 7.18
C LEU A 236 9.58 9.12 6.94
N LEU A 237 9.06 9.98 7.80
CA LEU A 237 9.18 11.44 7.69
C LEU A 237 10.62 11.95 7.79
N ASN A 238 11.49 11.23 8.51
CA ASN A 238 12.90 11.59 8.68
C ASN A 238 13.80 11.16 7.51
N ASN A 239 13.50 10.03 6.90
CA ASN A 239 14.46 9.36 6.02
C ASN A 239 14.16 9.55 4.53
N TYR A 240 12.92 9.85 4.15
CA TYR A 240 12.51 9.83 2.77
C TYR A 240 11.97 11.18 2.30
N LYS A 241 12.35 11.53 1.08
CA LYS A 241 11.88 12.77 0.43
C LYS A 241 10.48 12.63 -0.14
N PHE A 242 10.13 11.42 -0.56
CA PHE A 242 8.80 11.12 -1.11
C PHE A 242 8.21 9.91 -0.38
N LEU A 243 6.96 10.05 0.07
CA LEU A 243 6.21 8.96 0.67
C LEU A 243 5.00 8.62 -0.21
N LEU A 244 4.88 7.34 -0.52
CA LEU A 244 3.88 6.79 -1.44
C LEU A 244 3.05 5.73 -0.70
N PRO A 245 1.99 6.12 0.00
CA PRO A 245 1.06 5.17 0.62
C PRO A 245 0.14 4.54 -0.44
N ILE A 246 -0.48 3.43 -0.09
CA ILE A 246 -1.43 2.75 -0.99
C ILE A 246 -2.81 3.44 -0.97
N HIS A 247 -3.20 4.04 0.15
CA HIS A 247 -4.54 4.59 0.36
C HIS A 247 -4.63 6.11 0.32
N ASP A 248 -3.55 6.80 -0.01
CA ASP A 248 -3.55 8.25 -0.17
C ASP A 248 -2.56 8.69 -1.25
N ARG A 249 -2.71 9.91 -1.73
CA ARG A 249 -1.83 10.46 -2.77
C ARG A 249 -0.40 10.62 -2.26
N PRO A 250 0.62 10.34 -3.07
CA PRO A 250 2.02 10.58 -2.71
C PRO A 250 2.28 11.99 -2.20
N ALA A 251 3.19 12.08 -1.23
CA ALA A 251 3.60 13.33 -0.62
C ALA A 251 5.09 13.59 -0.77
N LYS A 252 5.45 14.86 -0.92
CA LYS A 252 6.81 15.35 -0.76
C LYS A 252 7.02 15.79 0.68
N ILE A 253 8.14 15.37 1.26
CA ILE A 253 8.49 15.63 2.65
C ILE A 253 9.75 16.51 2.69
N GLU A 254 9.69 17.57 3.46
CA GLU A 254 10.84 18.41 3.80
C GLU A 254 10.76 18.78 5.28
N ASN A 255 11.85 18.64 5.99
CA ASN A 255 11.92 18.90 7.44
C ASN A 255 10.83 18.19 8.24
N GLN A 256 10.55 16.92 7.90
CA GLN A 256 9.52 16.07 8.53
C GLN A 256 8.07 16.54 8.29
N GLN A 257 7.87 17.47 7.38
CA GLN A 257 6.55 18.02 7.06
C GLN A 257 6.14 17.70 5.62
N VAL A 258 4.85 17.54 5.40
CA VAL A 258 4.27 17.42 4.07
C VAL A 258 4.27 18.81 3.43
N VAL A 259 5.12 19.00 2.41
CA VAL A 259 5.24 20.27 1.69
C VAL A 259 4.57 20.28 0.32
N GLY A 260 4.11 19.12 -0.14
CA GLY A 260 3.41 19.00 -1.42
C GLY A 260 2.77 17.62 -1.58
N ARG A 261 1.78 17.56 -2.47
CA ARG A 261 1.05 16.34 -2.80
C ARG A 261 1.00 16.17 -4.31
N LEU A 262 1.20 14.93 -4.78
CA LEU A 262 1.08 14.64 -6.19
C LEU A 262 -0.38 14.77 -6.64
N ASN A 263 -0.62 15.60 -7.66
CA ASN A 263 -1.90 15.62 -8.34
C ASN A 263 -2.03 14.35 -9.18
N MET A 264 -3.02 13.55 -8.87
CA MET A 264 -3.30 12.32 -9.59
C MET A 264 -4.69 12.41 -10.16
N THR A 265 -4.79 12.26 -11.49
CA THR A 265 -6.05 11.96 -12.13
C THR A 265 -6.29 10.47 -12.02
N VAL A 266 -7.39 10.08 -11.40
CA VAL A 266 -7.86 8.69 -11.44
C VAL A 266 -8.44 8.46 -12.84
N PRO A 267 -7.88 7.53 -13.64
CA PRO A 267 -8.47 7.23 -14.93
C PRO A 267 -9.80 6.47 -14.74
N GLY A 268 -10.80 6.87 -15.46
CA GLY A 268 -12.10 6.18 -15.49
C GLY A 268 -13.24 7.15 -15.79
N PRO A 269 -14.44 6.68 -16.12
CA PRO A 269 -15.61 7.52 -16.28
C PRO A 269 -16.06 8.03 -14.89
N MET A 270 -15.31 9.00 -14.37
CA MET A 270 -15.69 9.73 -13.17
C MET A 270 -16.77 10.74 -13.57
N THR A 271 -18.01 10.27 -13.64
CA THR A 271 -19.17 11.16 -13.74
C THR A 271 -19.52 11.82 -12.42
N GLU A 272 -18.95 11.35 -11.34
CA GLU A 272 -18.99 12.01 -10.05
C GLU A 272 -17.62 12.68 -9.82
N THR A 273 -17.62 14.00 -9.88
CA THR A 273 -16.52 14.80 -9.34
C THR A 273 -16.40 14.41 -7.87
N LEU A 274 -15.36 13.63 -7.56
CA LEU A 274 -14.89 13.60 -6.19
C LEU A 274 -14.70 15.04 -5.77
N PRO A 275 -15.21 15.49 -4.61
CA PRO A 275 -14.86 16.79 -4.13
C PRO A 275 -13.34 16.87 -4.19
N GLU A 276 -12.81 17.75 -5.04
CA GLU A 276 -11.40 18.05 -5.06
C GLU A 276 -11.05 18.43 -3.63
N ARG A 277 -10.53 17.48 -2.88
CA ARG A 277 -9.79 17.85 -1.68
C ARG A 277 -8.58 18.59 -2.23
N HIS A 278 -8.65 19.89 -2.28
CA HIS A 278 -7.50 20.75 -2.54
C HIS A 278 -6.51 20.48 -1.43
N TRP A 279 -5.59 19.58 -1.70
CA TRP A 279 -4.47 19.35 -0.83
C TRP A 279 -3.58 20.56 -0.97
N PHE A 280 -3.32 21.15 0.15
CA PHE A 280 -2.54 22.36 0.29
C PHE A 280 -1.31 22.36 -0.61
N ALA A 281 -1.25 23.37 -1.53
CA ALA A 281 0.01 23.98 -1.80
C ALA A 281 0.37 24.70 -0.49
N ALA A 282 1.38 24.25 0.20
CA ALA A 282 1.98 25.02 1.26
C ALA A 282 2.60 26.28 0.64
#